data_bb3b7a26893afc44624eabc572be8f08
#
_entry.id   bb3b7a26893afc44624eabc572be8f08
#
_cell.length_a   1.000
_cell.length_b   1.000
_cell.length_c   1.000
_cell.angle_alpha   90.00
_cell.angle_beta   90.00
_cell.angle_gamma   90.00
#
_symmetry.space_group_name_H-M   'P 1'
#
loop_
_entity.id
_entity.type
_entity.pdbx_description
1 polymer ?
#
loop_
_entity_poly.entity_id
_entity_poly.type
_entity_poly.pdbx_seq_one_letter_code
_entity_poly.pdbx_strand_id
1 'polypeptide(L)'
;MRVLALLSGGKDSVCAVETARGFGWDVVAGLTLVPAEDDAWMFHTPNLAAVRGVALCLGLPLLEAPCRNGELEEVEDLEAAVAAVKQPLALDGLVSGALASEYQRIRIERVGHRLGLKTFAPLWHKELRGYLRSLLAGGWDIRFSRIAAGGIPPEWAGERLTPERLGALERMASRPHVAGEGGEYETLVLDAPC
;
A
#
# COMPACT_ATOMS: atom_id res chain seq x y z
N MET A 1 4.95 -20.15 2.27
CA MET A 1 5.64 -19.07 3.01
C MET A 1 4.64 -18.33 3.86
N ARG A 2 5.00 -18.04 5.12
CA ARG A 2 4.22 -17.18 6.02
C ARG A 2 4.71 -15.75 5.92
N VAL A 3 3.86 -14.83 5.52
CA VAL A 3 4.28 -13.45 5.22
C VAL A 3 3.43 -12.42 5.97
N LEU A 4 4.07 -11.33 6.36
CA LEU A 4 3.44 -10.14 6.88
C LEU A 4 3.25 -9.14 5.74
N ALA A 5 2.05 -8.62 5.55
CA ALA A 5 1.77 -7.62 4.54
C ALA A 5 1.83 -6.21 5.12
N LEU A 6 2.57 -5.29 4.48
CA LEU A 6 2.50 -3.87 4.79
C LEU A 6 1.20 -3.33 4.16
N LEU A 7 0.23 -2.96 5.01
CA LEU A 7 -1.13 -2.67 4.59
C LEU A 7 -1.49 -1.21 4.88
N SER A 8 -1.74 -0.44 3.83
CA SER A 8 -2.23 0.94 3.90
C SER A 8 -3.72 1.07 3.55
N GLY A 9 -4.36 -0.02 3.12
CA GLY A 9 -5.73 0.00 2.59
C GLY A 9 -5.86 0.53 1.16
N GLY A 10 -4.78 1.09 0.60
CA GLY A 10 -4.72 1.54 -0.78
C GLY A 10 -4.64 0.37 -1.77
N LYS A 11 -4.98 0.66 -3.03
CA LYS A 11 -5.05 -0.32 -4.12
C LYS A 11 -3.82 -1.23 -4.23
N ASP A 12 -2.62 -0.66 -4.03
CA ASP A 12 -1.37 -1.38 -4.24
C ASP A 12 -1.09 -2.36 -3.10
N SER A 13 -1.33 -1.95 -1.85
CA SER A 13 -1.17 -2.83 -0.69
C SER A 13 -2.17 -3.98 -0.70
N VAL A 14 -3.43 -3.73 -1.04
CA VAL A 14 -4.47 -4.76 -1.15
C VAL A 14 -4.16 -5.72 -2.31
N CYS A 15 -3.79 -5.19 -3.49
CA CYS A 15 -3.41 -6.02 -4.63
C CYS A 15 -2.17 -6.87 -4.36
N ALA A 16 -1.22 -6.37 -3.57
CA ALA A 16 -0.05 -7.15 -3.16
C ALA A 16 -0.42 -8.33 -2.24
N VAL A 17 -1.39 -8.13 -1.32
CA VAL A 17 -1.95 -9.21 -0.48
C VAL A 17 -2.58 -10.29 -1.36
N GLU A 18 -3.48 -9.90 -2.28
CA GLU A 18 -4.17 -10.85 -3.16
C GLU A 18 -3.19 -11.58 -4.09
N THR A 19 -2.16 -10.88 -4.57
CA THR A 19 -1.12 -11.51 -5.39
C THR A 19 -0.33 -12.54 -4.59
N ALA A 20 0.04 -12.23 -3.34
CA ALA A 20 0.75 -13.17 -2.46
C ALA A 20 -0.10 -14.42 -2.18
N ARG A 21 -1.40 -14.26 -1.93
CA ARG A 21 -2.36 -15.36 -1.78
C ARG A 21 -2.45 -16.21 -3.04
N GLY A 22 -2.49 -15.56 -4.21
CA GLY A 22 -2.51 -16.23 -5.51
C GLY A 22 -1.27 -17.10 -5.77
N PHE A 23 -0.13 -16.78 -5.15
CA PHE A 23 1.07 -17.64 -5.14
C PHE A 23 1.00 -18.77 -4.09
N GLY A 24 -0.11 -18.91 -3.37
CA GLY A 24 -0.26 -19.91 -2.32
C GLY A 24 0.50 -19.56 -1.03
N TRP A 25 0.78 -18.29 -0.78
CA TRP A 25 1.42 -17.84 0.45
C TRP A 25 0.39 -17.57 1.53
N ASP A 26 0.76 -17.88 2.77
CA ASP A 26 -0.04 -17.61 3.95
C ASP A 26 0.24 -16.17 4.42
N VAL A 27 -0.63 -15.22 4.06
CA VAL A 27 -0.59 -13.85 4.57
C VAL A 27 -1.21 -13.87 5.96
N VAL A 28 -0.37 -13.86 6.99
CA VAL A 28 -0.80 -14.12 8.37
C VAL A 28 -1.34 -12.90 9.10
N ALA A 29 -0.94 -11.71 8.69
CA ALA A 29 -1.42 -10.43 9.24
C ALA A 29 -1.10 -9.27 8.28
N GLY A 30 -1.82 -8.16 8.43
CA GLY A 30 -1.43 -6.85 7.93
C GLY A 30 -0.69 -6.06 9.01
N LEU A 31 0.30 -5.27 8.63
CA LEU A 31 0.95 -4.28 9.48
C LEU A 31 0.74 -2.89 8.88
N THR A 32 0.21 -1.98 9.68
CA THR A 32 0.18 -0.56 9.34
C THR A 32 0.99 0.24 10.34
N LEU A 33 1.80 1.16 9.86
CA LEU A 33 2.47 2.15 10.70
C LEU A 33 1.56 3.37 10.83
N VAL A 34 1.40 3.85 12.05
CA VAL A 34 0.53 4.97 12.39
C VAL A 34 1.42 6.18 12.67
N PRO A 35 1.58 7.10 11.71
CA PRO A 35 2.39 8.29 11.91
C PRO A 35 1.82 9.17 13.02
N ALA A 36 2.70 9.85 13.75
CA ALA A 36 2.31 10.80 14.79
C ALA A 36 1.69 12.08 14.18
N GLU A 37 2.06 12.42 12.96
CA GLU A 37 1.60 13.60 12.20
C GLU A 37 1.32 13.21 10.75
N ASP A 38 0.54 14.03 10.04
CA ASP A 38 0.03 13.73 8.68
C ASP A 38 1.08 13.80 7.55
N ASP A 39 2.32 14.17 7.84
CA ASP A 39 3.39 14.41 6.86
C ASP A 39 4.50 13.34 6.84
N ALA A 40 4.17 12.12 7.20
CA ALA A 40 5.10 10.98 7.10
C ALA A 40 5.60 10.74 5.66
N TRP A 41 6.87 10.37 5.52
CA TRP A 41 7.54 10.20 4.24
C TRP A 41 7.19 8.91 3.51
N MET A 42 7.07 7.82 4.25
CA MET A 42 6.86 6.47 3.69
C MET A 42 5.44 5.94 3.89
N PHE A 43 4.84 6.30 5.02
CA PHE A 43 3.59 5.69 5.48
C PHE A 43 2.50 6.74 5.65
N HIS A 44 1.83 7.09 4.56
CA HIS A 44 0.62 7.90 4.62
C HIS A 44 -0.55 7.02 5.01
N THR A 45 -1.17 7.29 6.16
CA THR A 45 -2.37 6.58 6.59
C THR A 45 -3.49 7.59 6.84
N PRO A 46 -4.13 8.11 5.78
CA PRO A 46 -5.12 9.18 5.91
C PRO A 46 -6.33 8.77 6.75
N ASN A 47 -6.63 7.47 6.82
CA ASN A 47 -7.81 6.96 7.53
C ASN A 47 -7.57 5.57 8.12
N LEU A 48 -7.04 5.52 9.34
CA LEU A 48 -6.79 4.26 10.04
C LEU A 48 -8.06 3.41 10.24
N ALA A 49 -9.22 4.04 10.46
CA ALA A 49 -10.49 3.32 10.58
C ALA A 49 -10.83 2.57 9.28
N ALA A 50 -10.54 3.17 8.12
CA ALA A 50 -10.72 2.52 6.84
C ALA A 50 -9.74 1.37 6.63
N VAL A 51 -8.47 1.51 7.05
CA VAL A 51 -7.48 0.41 6.99
C VAL A 51 -7.94 -0.80 7.82
N ARG A 52 -8.50 -0.55 9.03
CA ARG A 52 -9.11 -1.60 9.86
C ARG A 52 -10.26 -2.31 9.14
N GLY A 53 -11.11 -1.55 8.46
CA GLY A 53 -12.19 -2.10 7.64
C GLY A 53 -11.67 -2.97 6.49
N VAL A 54 -10.65 -2.51 5.78
CA VAL A 54 -9.99 -3.28 4.70
C VAL A 54 -9.39 -4.57 5.24
N ALA A 55 -8.64 -4.51 6.35
CA ALA A 55 -8.06 -5.69 6.97
C ALA A 55 -9.12 -6.72 7.39
N LEU A 56 -10.25 -6.25 7.95
CA LEU A 56 -11.38 -7.10 8.31
C LEU A 56 -11.99 -7.79 7.06
N CYS A 57 -12.21 -7.05 5.98
CA CYS A 57 -12.71 -7.62 4.73
C CYS A 57 -11.74 -8.64 4.11
N LEU A 58 -10.44 -8.41 4.24
CA LEU A 58 -9.40 -9.36 3.84
C LEU A 58 -9.28 -10.57 4.79
N GLY A 59 -10.01 -10.58 5.91
CA GLY A 59 -9.88 -11.63 6.94
C GLY A 59 -8.51 -11.66 7.61
N LEU A 60 -7.81 -10.52 7.67
CA LEU A 60 -6.48 -10.39 8.24
C LEU A 60 -6.51 -9.73 9.61
N PRO A 61 -5.84 -10.27 10.63
CA PRO A 61 -5.47 -9.51 11.81
C PRO A 61 -4.68 -8.28 11.39
N LEU A 62 -5.03 -7.09 11.91
CA LEU A 62 -4.27 -5.87 11.69
C LEU A 62 -3.40 -5.55 12.89
N LEU A 63 -2.12 -5.42 12.67
CA LEU A 63 -1.14 -4.93 13.63
C LEU A 63 -0.91 -3.46 13.36
N GLU A 64 -1.01 -2.65 14.39
CA GLU A 64 -0.78 -1.21 14.33
C GLU A 64 0.44 -0.88 15.19
N ALA A 65 1.40 -0.18 14.61
CA ALA A 65 2.58 0.27 15.32
C ALA A 65 2.76 1.77 15.16
N PRO A 66 3.13 2.50 16.22
CA PRO A 66 3.41 3.92 16.10
C PRO A 66 4.62 4.14 15.18
N CYS A 67 4.61 5.26 14.47
CA CYS A 67 5.68 5.66 13.59
C CYS A 67 6.06 7.11 13.86
N ARG A 68 7.33 7.35 14.11
CA ARG A 68 7.89 8.70 14.22
C ARG A 68 8.03 9.29 12.82
N ASN A 69 7.94 10.62 12.75
CA ASN A 69 8.21 11.32 11.50
C ASN A 69 9.73 11.43 11.30
N GLY A 70 10.17 11.11 10.10
CA GLY A 70 11.58 11.17 9.71
C GLY A 70 12.01 9.96 8.90
N GLU A 71 12.89 10.19 7.94
CA GLU A 71 13.29 9.17 6.98
C GLU A 71 13.95 7.93 7.62
N LEU A 72 14.77 8.15 8.64
CA LEU A 72 15.48 7.07 9.35
C LEU A 72 14.58 6.45 10.42
N GLU A 73 13.85 7.29 11.12
CA GLU A 73 12.95 6.92 12.21
C GLU A 73 11.84 6.00 11.72
N GLU A 74 11.24 6.29 10.57
CA GLU A 74 10.21 5.44 9.95
C GLU A 74 10.74 4.03 9.64
N VAL A 75 11.99 3.92 9.19
CA VAL A 75 12.62 2.62 8.91
C VAL A 75 12.93 1.86 10.20
N GLU A 76 13.41 2.55 11.23
CA GLU A 76 13.68 1.96 12.54
C GLU A 76 12.39 1.44 13.19
N ASP A 77 11.31 2.23 13.10
CA ASP A 77 10.00 1.86 13.66
C ASP A 77 9.39 0.69 12.90
N LEU A 78 9.53 0.64 11.58
CA LEU A 78 9.15 -0.52 10.78
C LEU A 78 9.95 -1.77 11.20
N GLU A 79 11.28 -1.64 11.34
CA GLU A 79 12.14 -2.74 11.75
C GLU A 79 11.75 -3.26 13.13
N ALA A 80 11.50 -2.37 14.09
CA ALA A 80 11.07 -2.73 15.45
C ALA A 80 9.71 -3.44 15.45
N ALA A 81 8.73 -2.92 14.70
CA ALA A 81 7.39 -3.51 14.60
C ALA A 81 7.44 -4.92 14.00
N VAL A 82 8.21 -5.11 12.93
CA VAL A 82 8.38 -6.43 12.30
C VAL A 82 9.13 -7.40 13.20
N ALA A 83 10.20 -6.94 13.86
CA ALA A 83 10.99 -7.77 14.78
C ALA A 83 10.15 -8.32 15.94
N ALA A 84 9.26 -7.49 16.49
CA ALA A 84 8.37 -7.86 17.60
C ALA A 84 7.45 -9.04 17.24
N VAL A 85 7.03 -9.16 15.97
CA VAL A 85 6.06 -10.16 15.53
C VAL A 85 6.68 -11.30 14.73
N LYS A 86 7.94 -11.19 14.34
CA LYS A 86 8.63 -12.19 13.51
C LYS A 86 8.54 -13.60 14.08
N GLN A 87 8.95 -13.78 15.34
CA GLN A 87 8.93 -15.10 15.98
C GLN A 87 7.51 -15.57 16.35
N PRO A 88 6.67 -14.72 16.99
CA PRO A 88 5.30 -15.11 17.32
C PRO A 88 4.47 -15.56 16.10
N LEU A 89 4.65 -14.92 14.95
CA LEU A 89 3.93 -15.28 13.73
C LEU A 89 4.70 -16.26 12.82
N ALA A 90 5.89 -16.67 13.21
CA ALA A 90 6.78 -17.55 12.42
C ALA A 90 6.95 -17.04 10.98
N LEU A 91 7.35 -15.78 10.83
CA LEU A 91 7.42 -15.11 9.52
C LEU A 91 8.63 -15.58 8.71
N ASP A 92 8.38 -15.87 7.44
CA ASP A 92 9.38 -16.13 6.39
C ASP A 92 9.71 -14.86 5.59
N GLY A 93 8.77 -13.90 5.52
CA GLY A 93 8.95 -12.73 4.66
C GLY A 93 7.94 -11.61 4.88
N LEU A 94 8.18 -10.53 4.12
CA LEU A 94 7.36 -9.32 4.04
C LEU A 94 6.79 -9.17 2.63
N VAL A 95 5.56 -8.68 2.53
CA VAL A 95 4.91 -8.30 1.26
C VAL A 95 4.63 -6.80 1.30
N SER A 96 4.95 -6.10 0.22
CA SER A 96 4.66 -4.68 0.08
C SER A 96 4.01 -4.36 -1.26
N GLY A 97 3.22 -3.29 -1.28
CA GLY A 97 2.60 -2.74 -2.48
C GLY A 97 3.50 -1.83 -3.29
N ALA A 98 4.81 -1.79 -3.05
CA ALA A 98 5.72 -0.92 -3.80
C ALA A 98 5.64 -1.20 -5.31
N LEU A 99 5.28 -0.18 -6.07
CA LEU A 99 5.01 -0.28 -7.51
C LEU A 99 6.13 0.35 -8.35
N ALA A 100 6.56 1.57 -8.00
CA ALA A 100 7.62 2.29 -8.70
C ALA A 100 8.53 3.12 -7.76
N SER A 101 8.24 3.18 -6.47
CA SER A 101 9.04 3.92 -5.49
C SER A 101 10.26 3.13 -5.04
N GLU A 102 11.43 3.38 -5.66
CA GLU A 102 12.69 2.81 -5.17
C GLU A 102 12.98 3.18 -3.71
N TYR A 103 12.56 4.38 -3.32
CA TYR A 103 12.70 4.85 -1.95
C TYR A 103 12.07 3.87 -0.95
N GLN A 104 10.80 3.50 -1.16
CA GLN A 104 10.09 2.55 -0.30
C GLN A 104 10.69 1.14 -0.41
N ARG A 105 10.92 0.65 -1.62
CA ARG A 105 11.42 -0.71 -1.86
C ARG A 105 12.75 -0.97 -1.15
N ILE A 106 13.74 -0.10 -1.36
CA ILE A 106 15.09 -0.28 -0.78
C ILE A 106 15.03 -0.31 0.76
N ARG A 107 14.17 0.51 1.37
CA ARG A 107 14.03 0.55 2.83
C ARG A 107 13.39 -0.70 3.38
N ILE A 108 12.34 -1.19 2.75
CA ILE A 108 11.67 -2.44 3.12
C ILE A 108 12.62 -3.63 2.93
N GLU A 109 13.38 -3.67 1.83
CA GLU A 109 14.39 -4.71 1.59
C GLU A 109 15.50 -4.67 2.65
N ARG A 110 15.94 -3.49 3.07
CA ARG A 110 16.93 -3.34 4.15
C ARG A 110 16.41 -3.92 5.47
N VAL A 111 15.17 -3.62 5.84
CA VAL A 111 14.53 -4.18 7.04
C VAL A 111 14.44 -5.71 6.92
N GLY A 112 13.94 -6.22 5.80
CA GLY A 112 13.88 -7.66 5.55
C GLY A 112 15.25 -8.33 5.69
N HIS A 113 16.28 -7.75 5.06
CA HIS A 113 17.65 -8.28 5.12
C HIS A 113 18.20 -8.32 6.56
N ARG A 114 18.03 -7.23 7.34
CA ARG A 114 18.49 -7.16 8.74
C ARG A 114 17.81 -8.18 9.63
N LEU A 115 16.53 -8.44 9.35
CA LEU A 115 15.73 -9.40 10.10
C LEU A 115 15.81 -10.83 9.54
N GLY A 116 16.56 -11.08 8.47
CA GLY A 116 16.65 -12.39 7.82
C GLY A 116 15.31 -12.85 7.24
N LEU A 117 14.49 -11.91 6.76
CA LEU A 117 13.21 -12.14 6.09
C LEU A 117 13.35 -11.93 4.58
N LYS A 118 12.63 -12.72 3.79
CA LYS A 118 12.47 -12.44 2.36
C LYS A 118 11.55 -11.25 2.18
N THR A 119 11.82 -10.43 1.16
CA THR A 119 10.96 -9.30 0.80
C THR A 119 10.37 -9.52 -0.57
N PHE A 120 9.12 -9.15 -0.73
CA PHE A 120 8.38 -9.36 -1.96
C PHE A 120 7.53 -8.14 -2.29
N ALA A 121 7.78 -7.57 -3.47
CA ALA A 121 7.01 -6.48 -4.04
C ALA A 121 6.40 -6.96 -5.38
N PRO A 122 5.24 -7.64 -5.36
CA PRO A 122 4.69 -8.31 -6.54
C PRO A 122 4.28 -7.37 -7.66
N LEU A 123 4.16 -6.09 -7.36
CA LEU A 123 3.75 -5.05 -8.30
C LEU A 123 4.93 -4.30 -8.90
N TRP A 124 6.16 -4.59 -8.44
CA TRP A 124 7.34 -3.83 -8.83
C TRP A 124 7.53 -3.78 -10.33
N HIS A 125 7.63 -2.56 -10.88
CA HIS A 125 7.79 -2.28 -12.30
C HIS A 125 6.70 -2.84 -13.22
N LYS A 126 5.49 -3.12 -12.71
CA LYS A 126 4.37 -3.41 -13.61
C LYS A 126 4.08 -2.20 -14.50
N GLU A 127 3.64 -2.47 -15.73
CA GLU A 127 3.16 -1.41 -16.61
C GLU A 127 1.90 -0.77 -15.98
N LEU A 128 2.01 0.51 -15.61
CA LEU A 128 1.09 1.18 -14.70
C LEU A 128 -0.35 1.24 -15.22
N ARG A 129 -0.50 1.53 -16.51
CA ARG A 129 -1.84 1.68 -17.13
C ARG A 129 -2.55 0.35 -17.24
N GLY A 130 -1.83 -0.67 -17.68
CA GLY A 130 -2.36 -2.04 -17.77
C GLY A 130 -2.74 -2.57 -16.40
N TYR A 131 -1.89 -2.30 -15.39
CA TYR A 131 -2.16 -2.63 -14.00
C TYR A 131 -3.48 -2.00 -13.51
N LEU A 132 -3.63 -0.68 -13.62
CA LEU A 132 -4.84 0.02 -13.18
C LEU A 132 -6.08 -0.42 -13.96
N ARG A 133 -5.97 -0.58 -15.28
CA ARG A 133 -7.07 -1.11 -16.11
C ARG A 133 -7.47 -2.52 -15.71
N SER A 134 -6.51 -3.37 -15.33
CA SER A 134 -6.79 -4.73 -14.86
C SER A 134 -7.58 -4.74 -13.55
N LEU A 135 -7.24 -3.86 -12.59
CA LEU A 135 -8.01 -3.71 -11.36
C LEU A 135 -9.44 -3.27 -11.65
N LEU A 136 -9.62 -2.24 -12.49
CA LEU A 136 -10.93 -1.72 -12.85
C LEU A 136 -11.78 -2.76 -13.62
N ALA A 137 -11.18 -3.47 -14.57
CA ALA A 137 -11.84 -4.56 -15.29
C ALA A 137 -12.18 -5.76 -14.40
N GLY A 138 -11.37 -5.99 -13.35
CA GLY A 138 -11.63 -6.98 -12.31
C GLY A 138 -12.75 -6.59 -11.33
N GLY A 139 -13.36 -5.42 -11.48
CA GLY A 139 -14.50 -4.99 -10.66
C GLY A 139 -14.14 -4.31 -9.34
N TRP A 140 -12.87 -3.98 -9.12
CA TRP A 140 -12.43 -3.30 -7.90
C TRP A 140 -13.14 -1.96 -7.68
N ASP A 141 -13.65 -1.71 -6.48
CA ASP A 141 -14.10 -0.38 -6.05
C ASP A 141 -12.97 0.34 -5.33
N ILE A 142 -12.24 1.16 -6.10
CA ILE A 142 -11.12 1.97 -5.64
C ILE A 142 -11.59 3.41 -5.55
N ARG A 143 -11.41 4.05 -4.38
CA ARG A 143 -11.76 5.46 -4.16
C ARG A 143 -10.52 6.31 -3.98
N PHE A 144 -10.58 7.55 -4.46
CA PHE A 144 -9.59 8.55 -4.08
C PHE A 144 -9.80 8.93 -2.61
N SER A 145 -8.88 8.59 -1.73
CA SER A 145 -8.96 8.96 -0.31
C SER A 145 -8.41 10.36 -0.04
N ARG A 146 -7.47 10.81 -0.86
CA ARG A 146 -6.86 12.14 -0.79
C ARG A 146 -6.44 12.60 -2.18
N ILE A 147 -6.56 13.90 -2.42
CA ILE A 147 -6.00 14.59 -3.59
C ILE A 147 -5.01 15.63 -3.08
N ALA A 148 -3.76 15.56 -3.52
CA ALA A 148 -2.68 16.46 -3.06
C ALA A 148 -2.01 17.22 -4.20
N ALA A 149 -2.11 16.75 -5.46
CA ALA A 149 -1.50 17.45 -6.59
C ALA A 149 -2.41 18.50 -7.21
N GLY A 150 -1.82 19.64 -7.55
CA GLY A 150 -2.45 20.61 -8.43
C GLY A 150 -2.71 20.02 -9.82
N GLY A 151 -3.92 20.27 -10.35
CA GLY A 151 -4.36 19.77 -11.65
C GLY A 151 -5.22 18.51 -11.61
N ILE A 152 -5.27 17.80 -10.50
CA ILE A 152 -6.32 16.80 -10.25
C ILE A 152 -7.48 17.51 -9.55
N PRO A 153 -8.74 17.36 -10.03
CA PRO A 153 -9.89 18.03 -9.43
C PRO A 153 -10.05 17.61 -7.95
N PRO A 154 -10.05 18.52 -6.98
CA PRO A 154 -10.17 18.17 -5.57
C PRO A 154 -11.49 17.48 -5.21
N GLU A 155 -12.55 17.72 -6.01
CA GLU A 155 -13.84 17.06 -5.89
C GLU A 155 -13.81 15.55 -6.21
N TRP A 156 -12.68 15.04 -6.70
CA TRP A 156 -12.51 13.60 -6.87
C TRP A 156 -12.23 12.89 -5.53
N ALA A 157 -11.91 13.61 -4.47
CA ALA A 157 -11.80 13.01 -3.14
C ALA A 157 -13.13 12.35 -2.72
N GLY A 158 -13.08 11.09 -2.32
CA GLY A 158 -14.24 10.24 -2.04
C GLY A 158 -14.85 9.56 -3.28
N GLU A 159 -14.52 10.01 -4.49
CA GLU A 159 -15.06 9.47 -5.72
C GLU A 159 -14.31 8.20 -6.17
N ARG A 160 -15.03 7.37 -6.94
CA ARG A 160 -14.50 6.13 -7.49
C ARG A 160 -13.49 6.40 -8.62
N LEU A 161 -12.38 5.68 -8.63
CA LEU A 161 -11.51 5.59 -9.80
C LEU A 161 -12.25 4.77 -10.88
N THR A 162 -12.57 5.42 -12.00
CA THR A 162 -13.24 4.80 -13.15
C THR A 162 -12.32 4.81 -14.36
N PRO A 163 -12.64 4.04 -15.43
CA PRO A 163 -11.88 4.11 -16.68
C PRO A 163 -11.82 5.52 -17.28
N GLU A 164 -12.90 6.31 -17.13
CA GLU A 164 -12.97 7.69 -17.61
C GLU A 164 -12.02 8.61 -16.82
N ARG A 165 -12.00 8.49 -15.47
CA ARG A 165 -11.10 9.24 -14.60
C ARG A 165 -9.64 8.82 -14.83
N LEU A 166 -9.36 7.52 -15.00
CA LEU A 166 -8.03 7.06 -15.37
C LEU A 166 -7.59 7.68 -16.71
N GLY A 167 -8.45 7.66 -17.72
CA GLY A 167 -8.17 8.31 -18.99
C GLY A 167 -8.02 9.84 -18.88
N ALA A 168 -8.68 10.48 -17.92
CA ALA A 168 -8.50 11.90 -17.63
C ALA A 168 -7.12 12.17 -16.99
N LEU A 169 -6.69 11.38 -15.99
CA LEU A 169 -5.35 11.46 -15.40
C LEU A 169 -4.24 11.37 -16.46
N GLU A 170 -4.40 10.43 -17.40
CA GLU A 170 -3.43 10.21 -18.49
C GLU A 170 -3.29 11.43 -19.43
N ARG A 171 -4.33 12.26 -19.55
CA ARG A 171 -4.37 13.45 -20.43
C ARG A 171 -4.11 14.74 -19.73
N MET A 172 -3.98 14.77 -18.41
CA MET A 172 -3.76 16.01 -17.67
C MET A 172 -2.44 16.68 -18.05
N ALA A 173 -2.47 17.99 -18.26
CA ALA A 173 -1.28 18.78 -18.59
C ALA A 173 -0.23 18.78 -17.47
N SER A 174 -0.67 18.63 -16.22
CA SER A 174 0.19 18.49 -15.04
C SER A 174 0.95 17.15 -14.99
N ARG A 175 0.57 16.19 -15.84
CA ARG A 175 1.18 14.86 -15.92
C ARG A 175 1.39 14.20 -14.55
N PRO A 176 0.34 14.05 -13.73
CA PRO A 176 0.48 13.37 -12.45
C PRO A 176 0.93 11.93 -12.70
N HIS A 177 1.64 11.35 -11.72
CA HIS A 177 1.94 9.91 -11.81
C HIS A 177 0.63 9.13 -11.80
N VAL A 178 0.37 8.38 -12.87
CA VAL A 178 -0.95 7.78 -13.13
C VAL A 178 -1.42 6.83 -12.04
N ALA A 179 -0.50 6.26 -11.27
CA ALA A 179 -0.78 5.40 -10.11
C ALA A 179 -0.69 6.12 -8.75
N GLY A 180 -0.38 7.43 -8.72
CA GLY A 180 -0.29 8.22 -7.48
C GLY A 180 0.97 8.01 -6.65
N GLU A 181 2.03 7.42 -7.23
CA GLU A 181 3.28 7.09 -6.50
C GLU A 181 4.08 8.31 -6.01
N GLY A 182 3.85 9.47 -6.58
CA GLY A 182 4.47 10.73 -6.16
C GLY A 182 3.69 11.46 -5.06
N GLY A 183 2.65 10.82 -4.47
CA GLY A 183 1.80 11.45 -3.46
C GLY A 183 0.74 12.39 -4.05
N GLU A 184 0.55 12.39 -5.38
CA GLU A 184 -0.43 13.26 -6.05
C GLU A 184 -1.85 12.95 -5.62
N TYR A 185 -2.12 11.69 -5.36
CA TYR A 185 -3.37 11.21 -4.77
C TYR A 185 -3.15 9.91 -4.03
N GLU A 186 -4.03 9.63 -3.09
CA GLU A 186 -4.08 8.37 -2.37
C GLU A 186 -5.38 7.64 -2.65
N THR A 187 -5.39 6.34 -2.42
CA THR A 187 -6.56 5.50 -2.67
C THR A 187 -6.93 4.65 -1.48
N LEU A 188 -8.20 4.26 -1.43
CA LEU A 188 -8.76 3.26 -0.53
C LEU A 188 -9.55 2.25 -1.35
N VAL A 189 -9.41 0.97 -1.03
CA VAL A 189 -10.21 -0.10 -1.62
C VAL A 189 -11.44 -0.33 -0.74
N LEU A 190 -12.63 -0.22 -1.33
CA LEU A 190 -13.88 -0.52 -0.64
C LEU A 190 -14.39 -1.92 -0.98
N ASP A 191 -14.05 -2.44 -2.16
CA ASP A 191 -14.41 -3.77 -2.60
C ASP A 191 -13.40 -4.31 -3.61
N ALA A 192 -13.11 -5.59 -3.55
CA ALA A 192 -12.24 -6.30 -4.48
C ALA A 192 -12.73 -7.75 -4.62
N PRO A 193 -12.61 -8.36 -5.82
CA PRO A 193 -12.87 -9.79 -5.98
C PRO A 193 -11.81 -10.57 -5.19
N CYS A 194 -12.26 -11.38 -4.24
CA CYS A 194 -11.43 -12.27 -3.41
C CYS A 194 -11.43 -13.67 -4.00
#